data_899c9057f9b70d68e104d19ca10c0a57
#
_entry.id   899c9057f9b70d68e104d19ca10c0a57
#
_cell.length_a   1.000
_cell.length_b   1.000
_cell.length_c   1.000
_cell.angle_alpha   90.00
_cell.angle_beta   90.00
_cell.angle_gamma   90.00
#
_symmetry.space_group_name_H-M   'P 1'
#
loop_
_entity.id
_entity.type
_entity.pdbx_description
1 polymer ?
#
loop_
_entity_poly.entity_id
_entity_poly.type
_entity_poly.pdbx_seq_one_letter_code
_entity_poly.pdbx_strand_id
1 'polypeptide(L)'
;DLHERNSLIIFDEVQLCPLARQAIKSLVKDHRYDYIETGSLISIKKNIQNILIPSEERKLSMYPMDYEEFLWALGDHTTTALVRKLFDSRHPIGDKLHRKLMRDFRLYMLVGGMPQAVNEYLQTNNFRKVDTIKRDILNLYEDDFKKIDSTGKLSLLFDAIPAQLNKNAARYQVSSVLANDRADSILELIAELKDSKTVLVSYHANDPNAGMSTNKDLCKFKLFLCDTGLFTTLMFKDKDFTENIIYEKLLNDTLLSLIHISEP
;
A
#
# COMPACT_ATOMS: atom_id res chain seq x y z
N ASP A 1 18.78 30.03 -7.77
CA ASP A 1 18.36 30.68 -9.00
C ASP A 1 17.65 29.67 -9.90
N LEU A 2 16.50 30.05 -10.46
CA LEU A 2 15.75 29.23 -11.42
C LEU A 2 16.31 29.43 -12.81
N HIS A 3 16.60 28.34 -13.52
CA HIS A 3 17.05 28.35 -14.90
C HIS A 3 15.94 27.87 -15.82
N GLU A 4 15.50 28.67 -16.78
CA GLU A 4 14.47 28.30 -17.75
C GLU A 4 14.83 26.99 -18.47
N ARG A 5 13.83 26.10 -18.60
CA ARG A 5 13.94 24.76 -19.22
C ARG A 5 14.93 23.79 -18.58
N ASN A 6 15.49 24.12 -17.42
CA ASN A 6 16.42 23.23 -16.69
C ASN A 6 16.20 23.29 -15.17
N SER A 7 14.98 23.62 -14.74
CA SER A 7 14.59 23.60 -13.32
C SER A 7 13.24 22.92 -13.16
N LEU A 8 13.17 22.10 -12.12
CA LEU A 8 11.95 21.43 -11.67
C LEU A 8 11.38 22.19 -10.47
N ILE A 9 10.10 22.52 -10.53
CA ILE A 9 9.35 23.11 -9.42
C ILE A 9 8.45 22.04 -8.83
N ILE A 10 8.54 21.83 -7.52
CA ILE A 10 7.75 20.83 -6.79
C ILE A 10 6.76 21.58 -5.90
N PHE A 11 5.47 21.35 -6.12
CA PHE A 11 4.39 21.77 -5.23
C PHE A 11 4.07 20.60 -4.29
N ASP A 12 4.61 20.66 -3.09
CA ASP A 12 4.37 19.64 -2.08
C ASP A 12 3.07 19.89 -1.34
N GLU A 13 2.33 18.81 -1.02
CA GLU A 13 1.03 18.87 -0.34
C GLU A 13 0.04 19.85 -1.00
N VAL A 14 -0.12 19.76 -2.32
CA VAL A 14 -0.89 20.72 -3.13
C VAL A 14 -2.36 20.87 -2.69
N GLN A 15 -2.91 19.87 -2.00
CA GLN A 15 -4.27 19.94 -1.43
C GLN A 15 -4.42 21.03 -0.35
N LEU A 16 -3.32 21.49 0.25
CA LEU A 16 -3.34 22.59 1.21
C LEU A 16 -3.51 23.96 0.53
N CYS A 17 -3.22 24.05 -0.78
CA CYS A 17 -3.36 25.27 -1.56
C CYS A 17 -4.07 25.00 -2.91
N PRO A 18 -5.41 24.86 -2.93
CA PRO A 18 -6.17 24.56 -4.14
C PRO A 18 -5.95 25.57 -5.29
N LEU A 19 -5.64 26.82 -4.97
CA LEU A 19 -5.34 27.86 -5.97
C LEU A 19 -4.02 27.59 -6.69
N ALA A 20 -3.03 27.02 -6.03
CA ALA A 20 -1.77 26.61 -6.66
C ALA A 20 -2.05 25.59 -7.77
N ARG A 21 -2.92 24.64 -7.54
CA ARG A 21 -3.32 23.63 -8.53
C ARG A 21 -4.03 24.25 -9.75
N GLN A 22 -4.84 25.28 -9.58
CA GLN A 22 -5.43 26.01 -10.71
C GLN A 22 -4.37 26.76 -11.52
N ALA A 23 -3.37 27.33 -10.84
CA ALA A 23 -2.30 28.10 -11.47
C ALA A 23 -1.39 27.21 -12.35
N ILE A 24 -1.22 25.92 -12.02
CA ILE A 24 -0.36 25.00 -12.76
C ILE A 24 -0.71 24.94 -14.23
N LYS A 25 -2.01 24.97 -14.60
CA LYS A 25 -2.41 25.01 -16.01
C LYS A 25 -1.81 26.19 -16.77
N SER A 26 -1.74 27.34 -16.15
CA SER A 26 -1.15 28.55 -16.72
C SER A 26 0.39 28.46 -16.75
N LEU A 27 0.96 27.92 -15.70
CA LEU A 27 2.41 27.74 -15.56
C LEU A 27 2.96 26.75 -16.59
N VAL A 28 2.25 25.62 -16.81
CA VAL A 28 2.63 24.62 -17.84
C VAL A 28 2.56 25.23 -19.26
N LYS A 29 1.56 26.08 -19.55
CA LYS A 29 1.48 26.77 -20.85
C LYS A 29 2.65 27.70 -21.14
N ASP A 30 3.27 28.24 -20.10
CA ASP A 30 4.41 29.14 -20.20
C ASP A 30 5.72 28.41 -20.64
N HIS A 31 5.75 27.06 -20.52
CA HIS A 31 6.85 26.20 -20.93
C HIS A 31 8.25 26.58 -20.36
N ARG A 32 8.30 27.31 -19.26
CA ARG A 32 9.58 27.75 -18.67
C ARG A 32 10.22 26.69 -17.76
N TYR A 33 9.39 25.89 -17.04
CA TYR A 33 9.85 24.94 -16.04
C TYR A 33 9.06 23.63 -16.14
N ASP A 34 9.62 22.57 -15.60
CA ASP A 34 8.90 21.33 -15.32
C ASP A 34 8.27 21.39 -13.94
N TYR A 35 7.11 20.74 -13.76
CA TYR A 35 6.33 20.81 -12.54
C TYR A 35 6.00 19.39 -12.05
N ILE A 36 6.13 19.17 -10.73
CA ILE A 36 5.61 18.00 -10.03
C ILE A 36 4.70 18.49 -8.90
N GLU A 37 3.55 17.85 -8.78
CA GLU A 37 2.66 18.01 -7.63
C GLU A 37 2.68 16.75 -6.78
N THR A 38 2.78 16.91 -5.46
CA THR A 38 2.55 15.81 -4.52
C THR A 38 1.30 16.09 -3.70
N GLY A 39 0.69 15.04 -3.20
CA GLY A 39 -0.42 15.19 -2.28
C GLY A 39 -1.16 13.89 -2.00
N SER A 40 -1.81 13.82 -0.84
CA SER A 40 -2.68 12.74 -0.47
C SER A 40 -3.95 12.74 -1.33
N LEU A 41 -4.27 11.61 -2.00
CA LEU A 41 -5.48 11.46 -2.80
C LEU A 41 -6.76 11.69 -2.00
N ILE A 42 -6.77 11.33 -0.72
CA ILE A 42 -7.87 11.52 0.21
C ILE A 42 -8.20 12.99 0.37
N SER A 43 -7.20 13.80 0.66
CA SER A 43 -7.34 15.23 0.87
C SER A 43 -7.61 15.98 -0.44
N ILE A 44 -7.05 15.52 -1.54
CA ILE A 44 -7.27 16.07 -2.87
C ILE A 44 -8.74 15.96 -3.28
N LYS A 45 -9.39 14.82 -3.14
CA LYS A 45 -10.80 14.62 -3.53
C LYS A 45 -11.76 15.54 -2.78
N LYS A 46 -11.59 15.73 -1.46
CA LYS A 46 -12.45 16.63 -0.66
C LYS A 46 -12.29 18.09 -1.04
N ASN A 47 -11.08 18.53 -1.35
CA ASN A 47 -10.78 19.93 -1.61
C ASN A 47 -10.98 20.35 -3.07
N ILE A 48 -11.26 19.40 -3.99
CA ILE A 48 -11.33 19.65 -5.44
C ILE A 48 -12.77 19.65 -5.99
N GLN A 49 -13.81 19.55 -5.18
CA GLN A 49 -15.20 19.49 -5.71
C GLN A 49 -15.55 20.61 -6.70
N ASN A 50 -14.74 21.70 -6.78
CA ASN A 50 -14.97 22.83 -7.69
C ASN A 50 -13.71 23.25 -8.50
N ILE A 51 -12.68 22.40 -8.62
CA ILE A 51 -11.43 22.74 -9.32
C ILE A 51 -11.31 21.95 -10.62
N LEU A 52 -11.15 22.68 -11.73
CA LEU A 52 -10.82 22.08 -13.03
C LEU A 52 -9.42 21.44 -12.97
N ILE A 53 -9.37 20.12 -13.11
CA ILE A 53 -8.11 19.39 -13.21
C ILE A 53 -7.48 19.68 -14.58
N PRO A 54 -6.21 20.09 -14.65
CA PRO A 54 -5.52 20.30 -15.92
C PRO A 54 -5.50 19.02 -16.76
N SER A 55 -5.78 19.12 -18.05
CA SER A 55 -5.73 17.98 -18.99
C SER A 55 -4.30 17.55 -19.30
N GLU A 56 -3.33 18.35 -18.95
CA GLU A 56 -1.89 18.17 -19.15
C GLU A 56 -1.22 17.35 -18.03
N GLU A 57 -1.98 16.95 -16.99
CA GLU A 57 -1.49 16.23 -15.83
C GLU A 57 -1.31 14.74 -16.13
N ARG A 58 -0.12 14.21 -15.81
CA ARG A 58 0.15 12.77 -15.78
C ARG A 58 0.18 12.29 -14.33
N LYS A 59 -0.78 11.45 -13.95
CA LYS A 59 -0.86 10.89 -12.59
C LYS A 59 0.08 9.71 -12.41
N LEU A 60 0.90 9.77 -11.36
CA LEU A 60 1.73 8.67 -10.90
C LEU A 60 1.29 8.27 -9.49
N SER A 61 1.02 6.99 -9.29
CA SER A 61 0.72 6.48 -7.94
C SER A 61 2.00 6.01 -7.29
N MET A 62 2.29 6.53 -6.09
CA MET A 62 3.38 6.03 -5.24
C MET A 62 2.82 4.92 -4.35
N TYR A 63 3.51 3.80 -4.34
CA TYR A 63 3.23 2.66 -3.47
C TYR A 63 4.38 2.48 -2.47
N PRO A 64 4.18 1.74 -1.38
CA PRO A 64 5.30 1.26 -0.57
C PRO A 64 6.35 0.55 -1.42
N MET A 65 7.59 0.51 -0.96
CA MET A 65 8.66 -0.22 -1.63
C MET A 65 8.27 -1.68 -1.83
N ASP A 66 8.52 -2.22 -3.00
CA ASP A 66 8.41 -3.65 -3.25
C ASP A 66 9.64 -4.41 -2.70
N TYR A 67 9.62 -5.74 -2.83
CA TYR A 67 10.71 -6.58 -2.31
C TYR A 67 12.06 -6.28 -2.99
N GLU A 68 12.06 -5.95 -4.27
CA GLU A 68 13.28 -5.59 -4.99
C GLU A 68 13.86 -4.26 -4.50
N GLU A 69 13.01 -3.24 -4.35
CA GLU A 69 13.39 -1.93 -3.82
C GLU A 69 13.87 -2.02 -2.37
N PHE A 70 13.26 -2.90 -1.57
CA PHE A 70 13.71 -3.20 -0.22
C PHE A 70 15.12 -3.83 -0.21
N LEU A 71 15.40 -4.77 -1.12
CA LEU A 71 16.74 -5.33 -1.26
C LEU A 71 17.76 -4.28 -1.68
N TRP A 72 17.38 -3.34 -2.56
CA TRP A 72 18.24 -2.21 -2.92
C TRP A 72 18.55 -1.32 -1.71
N ALA A 73 17.57 -1.06 -0.88
CA ALA A 73 17.76 -0.31 0.37
C ALA A 73 18.74 -1.03 1.33
N LEU A 74 18.75 -2.37 1.33
CA LEU A 74 19.74 -3.19 2.04
C LEU A 74 21.12 -3.25 1.36
N GLY A 75 21.30 -2.59 0.20
CA GLY A 75 22.55 -2.61 -0.58
C GLY A 75 22.69 -3.79 -1.54
N ASP A 76 21.65 -4.62 -1.72
CA ASP A 76 21.66 -5.77 -2.63
C ASP A 76 20.99 -5.40 -3.97
N HIS A 77 21.77 -4.96 -4.92
CA HIS A 77 21.32 -4.59 -6.28
C HIS A 77 21.42 -5.73 -7.30
N THR A 78 21.88 -6.91 -6.92
CA THR A 78 22.25 -7.98 -7.85
C THR A 78 21.37 -9.21 -7.76
N THR A 79 20.82 -9.50 -6.59
CA THR A 79 20.11 -10.76 -6.34
C THR A 79 18.84 -10.90 -7.18
N THR A 80 18.02 -9.87 -7.31
CA THR A 80 16.78 -9.91 -8.10
C THR A 80 17.04 -10.08 -9.59
N ALA A 81 18.04 -9.40 -10.14
CA ALA A 81 18.46 -9.57 -11.53
C ALA A 81 18.96 -11.00 -11.81
N LEU A 82 19.70 -11.58 -10.87
CA LEU A 82 20.15 -12.99 -10.97
C LEU A 82 18.95 -13.96 -10.94
N VAL A 83 18.00 -13.75 -10.03
CA VAL A 83 16.78 -14.58 -9.93
C VAL A 83 15.97 -14.51 -11.22
N ARG A 84 15.74 -13.31 -11.78
CA ARG A 84 15.05 -13.16 -13.08
C ARG A 84 15.77 -13.94 -14.18
N LYS A 85 17.09 -13.79 -14.30
CA LYS A 85 17.88 -14.53 -15.29
C LYS A 85 17.75 -16.04 -15.14
N LEU A 86 17.79 -16.57 -13.90
CA LEU A 86 17.63 -18.00 -13.64
C LEU A 86 16.21 -18.47 -13.95
N PHE A 87 15.19 -17.65 -13.64
CA PHE A 87 13.80 -17.92 -13.98
C PHE A 87 13.59 -18.00 -15.50
N ASP A 88 14.07 -17.02 -16.25
CA ASP A 88 13.95 -16.96 -17.71
C ASP A 88 14.66 -18.13 -18.38
N SER A 89 15.82 -18.55 -17.85
CA SER A 89 16.57 -19.70 -18.32
C SER A 89 16.08 -21.04 -17.79
N ARG A 90 15.05 -21.04 -16.92
CA ARG A 90 14.47 -22.22 -16.24
C ARG A 90 15.51 -23.04 -15.45
N HIS A 91 16.47 -22.36 -14.84
CA HIS A 91 17.45 -22.99 -13.96
C HIS A 91 17.06 -22.80 -12.49
N PRO A 92 17.24 -23.84 -11.64
CA PRO A 92 16.98 -23.71 -10.21
C PRO A 92 17.97 -22.73 -9.56
N ILE A 93 17.49 -21.97 -8.58
CA ILE A 93 18.30 -20.97 -7.87
C ILE A 93 19.31 -21.57 -6.88
N GLY A 94 19.18 -22.84 -6.56
CA GLY A 94 20.01 -23.56 -5.59
C GLY A 94 19.69 -23.19 -4.12
N ASP A 95 19.95 -24.12 -3.21
CA ASP A 95 19.53 -24.03 -1.81
C ASP A 95 20.10 -22.85 -1.05
N LYS A 96 21.35 -22.46 -1.33
CA LYS A 96 22.00 -21.35 -0.63
C LYS A 96 21.33 -20.02 -0.95
N LEU A 97 21.07 -19.76 -2.23
CA LEU A 97 20.42 -18.54 -2.66
C LEU A 97 18.95 -18.54 -2.25
N HIS A 98 18.26 -19.68 -2.35
CA HIS A 98 16.89 -19.83 -1.89
C HIS A 98 16.76 -19.48 -0.39
N ARG A 99 17.61 -20.04 0.48
CA ARG A 99 17.61 -19.71 1.92
C ARG A 99 17.86 -18.22 2.20
N LYS A 100 18.79 -17.61 1.46
CA LYS A 100 19.02 -16.16 1.57
C LYS A 100 17.76 -15.38 1.21
N LEU A 101 17.17 -15.66 0.05
CA LEU A 101 15.96 -15.00 -0.42
C LEU A 101 14.78 -15.13 0.56
N MET A 102 14.56 -16.34 1.08
CA MET A 102 13.46 -16.57 2.04
C MET A 102 13.69 -15.86 3.36
N ARG A 103 14.92 -15.76 3.84
CA ARG A 103 15.23 -14.94 5.02
C ARG A 103 14.98 -13.48 4.79
N ASP A 104 15.47 -12.94 3.67
CA ASP A 104 15.36 -11.51 3.34
C ASP A 104 13.89 -11.15 3.01
N PHE A 105 13.13 -12.08 2.41
CA PHE A 105 11.69 -11.93 2.19
C PHE A 105 10.89 -11.90 3.50
N ARG A 106 11.23 -12.77 4.46
CA ARG A 106 10.62 -12.71 5.80
C ARG A 106 10.93 -11.40 6.50
N LEU A 107 12.15 -10.89 6.36
CA LEU A 107 12.53 -9.58 6.88
C LEU A 107 11.69 -8.46 6.24
N TYR A 108 11.51 -8.49 4.91
CA TYR A 108 10.64 -7.56 4.20
C TYR A 108 9.20 -7.62 4.71
N MET A 109 8.65 -8.82 4.91
CA MET A 109 7.30 -8.98 5.45
C MET A 109 7.14 -8.37 6.85
N LEU A 110 8.19 -8.38 7.66
CA LEU A 110 8.19 -7.84 9.01
C LEU A 110 8.37 -6.31 9.03
N VAL A 111 9.34 -5.81 8.28
CA VAL A 111 9.64 -4.36 8.20
C VAL A 111 8.62 -3.63 7.34
N GLY A 112 8.24 -4.23 6.21
CA GLY A 112 7.40 -3.62 5.19
C GLY A 112 8.19 -2.80 4.19
N GLY A 113 7.46 -2.13 3.29
CA GLY A 113 8.01 -1.25 2.26
C GLY A 113 7.79 0.25 2.56
N MET A 114 7.26 0.61 3.72
CA MET A 114 7.12 2.03 4.08
C MET A 114 8.49 2.67 4.29
N PRO A 115 8.87 3.72 3.53
CA PRO A 115 10.23 4.27 3.55
C PRO A 115 10.73 4.66 4.95
N GLN A 116 9.85 5.21 5.79
CA GLN A 116 10.18 5.56 7.17
C GLN A 116 10.53 4.33 8.01
N ALA A 117 9.77 3.23 7.87
CA ALA A 117 10.01 1.98 8.59
C ALA A 117 11.31 1.30 8.11
N VAL A 118 11.55 1.30 6.80
CA VAL A 118 12.78 0.77 6.19
C VAL A 118 14.00 1.56 6.68
N ASN A 119 13.93 2.88 6.65
CA ASN A 119 15.03 3.76 7.11
C ASN A 119 15.34 3.55 8.59
N GLU A 120 14.32 3.45 9.46
CA GLU A 120 14.54 3.17 10.89
C GLU A 120 15.21 1.81 11.09
N TYR A 121 14.79 0.79 10.33
CA TYR A 121 15.44 -0.52 10.38
C TYR A 121 16.91 -0.45 9.98
N LEU A 122 17.22 0.23 8.88
CA LEU A 122 18.61 0.39 8.40
C LEU A 122 19.51 1.12 9.42
N GLN A 123 18.96 2.11 10.10
CA GLN A 123 19.73 2.90 11.08
C GLN A 123 19.92 2.20 12.42
N THR A 124 18.94 1.45 12.88
CA THR A 124 18.92 0.96 14.26
C THR A 124 18.92 -0.55 14.41
N ASN A 125 18.56 -1.28 13.35
CA ASN A 125 18.32 -2.73 13.38
C ASN A 125 17.42 -3.15 14.58
N ASN A 126 16.43 -2.29 14.92
CA ASN A 126 15.57 -2.44 16.08
C ASN A 126 14.09 -2.54 15.68
N PHE A 127 13.54 -3.76 15.73
CA PHE A 127 12.15 -4.01 15.33
C PHE A 127 11.11 -3.28 16.19
N ARG A 128 11.40 -3.02 17.47
CA ARG A 128 10.48 -2.26 18.32
C ARG A 128 10.31 -0.83 17.83
N LYS A 129 11.39 -0.18 17.43
CA LYS A 129 11.33 1.16 16.84
C LYS A 129 10.61 1.17 15.51
N VAL A 130 10.88 0.17 14.66
CA VAL A 130 10.16 -0.02 13.39
C VAL A 130 8.66 -0.19 13.62
N ASP A 131 8.26 -1.00 14.62
CA ASP A 131 6.84 -1.20 14.96
C ASP A 131 6.18 0.09 15.45
N THR A 132 6.89 0.92 16.24
CA THR A 132 6.39 2.23 16.66
C THR A 132 6.07 3.11 15.46
N ILE A 133 6.99 3.23 14.49
CA ILE A 133 6.76 4.00 13.26
C ILE A 133 5.56 3.46 12.47
N LYS A 134 5.42 2.14 12.34
CA LYS A 134 4.28 1.55 11.64
C LYS A 134 2.95 1.82 12.34
N ARG A 135 2.93 1.83 13.67
CA ARG A 135 1.76 2.22 14.47
C ARG A 135 1.39 3.68 14.25
N ASP A 136 2.38 4.56 14.21
CA ASP A 136 2.15 5.99 13.91
C ASP A 136 1.54 6.18 12.50
N ILE A 137 2.03 5.42 11.51
CA ILE A 137 1.45 5.43 10.16
C ILE A 137 0.00 4.93 10.16
N LEU A 138 -0.30 3.84 10.88
CA LEU A 138 -1.67 3.33 11.01
C LEU A 138 -2.60 4.33 11.69
N ASN A 139 -2.13 5.05 12.71
CA ASN A 139 -2.88 6.11 13.37
C ASN A 139 -3.20 7.27 12.41
N LEU A 140 -2.24 7.65 11.56
CA LEU A 140 -2.48 8.66 10.51
C LEU A 140 -3.54 8.19 9.51
N TYR A 141 -3.54 6.91 9.13
CA TYR A 141 -4.59 6.34 8.25
C TYR A 141 -5.96 6.40 8.91
N GLU A 142 -6.06 6.07 10.20
CA GLU A 142 -7.32 6.17 10.94
C GLU A 142 -7.85 7.61 11.00
N ASP A 143 -6.97 8.58 11.20
CA ASP A 143 -7.37 10.00 11.22
C ASP A 143 -7.82 10.48 9.83
N ASP A 144 -7.19 9.99 8.79
CA ASP A 144 -7.62 10.28 7.41
C ASP A 144 -8.97 9.61 7.09
N PHE A 145 -9.19 8.38 7.55
CA PHE A 145 -10.48 7.71 7.39
C PHE A 145 -11.61 8.44 8.10
N LYS A 146 -11.39 8.97 9.30
CA LYS A 146 -12.36 9.80 10.03
C LYS A 146 -12.73 11.10 9.28
N LYS A 147 -11.79 11.66 8.51
CA LYS A 147 -12.06 12.82 7.65
C LYS A 147 -12.98 12.46 6.48
N ILE A 148 -12.89 11.24 5.94
CA ILE A 148 -13.72 10.75 4.83
C ILE A 148 -15.09 10.31 5.36
N ASP A 149 -15.09 9.47 6.36
CA ASP A 149 -16.26 8.83 6.95
C ASP A 149 -16.33 9.08 8.46
N SER A 150 -17.18 10.04 8.85
CA SER A 150 -17.42 10.38 10.25
C SER A 150 -18.15 9.28 11.02
N THR A 151 -18.72 8.27 10.34
CA THR A 151 -19.42 7.15 10.99
C THR A 151 -18.47 6.08 11.51
N GLY A 152 -17.18 6.12 11.12
CA GLY A 152 -16.16 5.17 11.53
C GLY A 152 -16.21 3.80 10.82
N LYS A 153 -17.13 3.61 9.87
CA LYS A 153 -17.30 2.34 9.16
C LYS A 153 -16.07 2.01 8.30
N LEU A 154 -15.45 3.04 7.73
CA LEU A 154 -14.24 2.89 6.92
C LEU A 154 -13.09 2.29 7.74
N SER A 155 -12.88 2.81 8.97
CA SER A 155 -11.89 2.28 9.91
C SER A 155 -12.21 0.85 10.32
N LEU A 156 -13.48 0.53 10.59
CA LEU A 156 -13.90 -0.83 10.93
C LEU A 156 -13.62 -1.83 9.80
N LEU A 157 -13.87 -1.46 8.55
CA LEU A 157 -13.56 -2.29 7.39
C LEU A 157 -12.05 -2.52 7.24
N PHE A 158 -11.26 -1.48 7.44
CA PHE A 158 -9.80 -1.57 7.37
C PHE A 158 -9.23 -2.46 8.48
N ASP A 159 -9.62 -2.23 9.73
CA ASP A 159 -9.15 -2.99 10.90
C ASP A 159 -9.54 -4.48 10.86
N ALA A 160 -10.63 -4.81 10.20
CA ALA A 160 -11.07 -6.19 10.06
C ALA A 160 -10.29 -7.00 8.99
N ILE A 161 -9.46 -6.37 8.16
CA ILE A 161 -8.74 -7.06 7.06
C ILE A 161 -7.94 -8.27 7.56
N PRO A 162 -7.08 -8.19 8.59
CA PRO A 162 -6.32 -9.35 9.05
C PRO A 162 -7.21 -10.51 9.50
N ALA A 163 -8.28 -10.23 10.23
CA ALA A 163 -9.21 -11.26 10.69
C ALA A 163 -9.99 -11.91 9.53
N GLN A 164 -10.33 -11.15 8.49
CA GLN A 164 -11.00 -11.67 7.30
C GLN A 164 -10.09 -12.57 6.45
N LEU A 165 -8.83 -12.20 6.29
CA LEU A 165 -7.84 -13.01 5.58
C LEU A 165 -7.52 -14.30 6.35
N ASN A 166 -7.45 -14.24 7.67
CA ASN A 166 -7.18 -15.41 8.52
C ASN A 166 -8.31 -16.47 8.46
N LYS A 167 -9.56 -16.07 8.21
CA LYS A 167 -10.70 -16.99 8.09
C LYS A 167 -10.63 -17.90 6.85
N ASN A 168 -9.65 -17.73 5.99
CA ASN A 168 -9.51 -18.47 4.72
C ASN A 168 -10.79 -18.43 3.84
N ALA A 169 -11.58 -17.35 4.00
CA ALA A 169 -12.82 -17.18 3.26
C ALA A 169 -12.53 -16.82 1.80
N ALA A 170 -13.36 -17.34 0.89
CA ALA A 170 -13.24 -17.04 -0.54
C ALA A 170 -13.40 -15.54 -0.87
N ARG A 171 -14.02 -14.77 0.02
CA ARG A 171 -14.26 -13.33 -0.13
C ARG A 171 -14.26 -12.63 1.23
N TYR A 172 -14.06 -11.31 1.21
CA TYR A 172 -14.26 -10.45 2.37
C TYR A 172 -15.75 -10.45 2.76
N GLN A 173 -16.05 -10.81 4.00
CA GLN A 173 -17.44 -10.92 4.51
C GLN A 173 -17.86 -9.60 5.16
N VAL A 174 -18.31 -8.63 4.37
CA VAL A 174 -18.70 -7.31 4.86
C VAL A 174 -19.79 -7.39 5.94
N SER A 175 -20.77 -8.29 5.78
CA SER A 175 -21.85 -8.47 6.75
C SER A 175 -21.39 -8.91 8.16
N SER A 176 -20.19 -9.47 8.27
CA SER A 176 -19.61 -9.80 9.60
C SER A 176 -18.97 -8.58 10.30
N VAL A 177 -18.79 -7.48 9.58
CA VAL A 177 -18.21 -6.22 10.09
C VAL A 177 -19.29 -5.14 10.20
N LEU A 178 -20.13 -5.03 9.15
CA LEU A 178 -21.21 -4.05 9.02
C LEU A 178 -22.54 -4.79 8.77
N ALA A 179 -23.19 -5.25 9.84
CA ALA A 179 -24.29 -6.19 9.77
C ALA A 179 -25.59 -5.64 9.12
N ASN A 180 -25.81 -4.34 9.11
CA ASN A 180 -27.08 -3.72 8.70
C ASN A 180 -26.94 -2.68 7.59
N ASP A 181 -25.81 -2.61 6.90
CA ASP A 181 -25.57 -1.62 5.87
C ASP A 181 -26.11 -2.05 4.51
N ARG A 182 -26.57 -1.05 3.73
CA ARG A 182 -27.06 -1.27 2.37
C ARG A 182 -25.87 -1.55 1.43
N ALA A 183 -26.09 -2.41 0.43
CA ALA A 183 -25.06 -2.80 -0.53
C ALA A 183 -24.41 -1.60 -1.23
N ASP A 184 -25.18 -0.59 -1.61
CA ASP A 184 -24.65 0.60 -2.30
C ASP A 184 -23.69 1.40 -1.39
N SER A 185 -24.06 1.60 -0.13
CA SER A 185 -23.19 2.27 0.87
C SER A 185 -21.88 1.52 1.09
N ILE A 186 -21.92 0.18 1.07
CA ILE A 186 -20.73 -0.66 1.19
C ILE A 186 -19.81 -0.48 -0.01
N LEU A 187 -20.36 -0.44 -1.23
CA LEU A 187 -19.55 -0.25 -2.43
C LEU A 187 -18.88 1.12 -2.45
N GLU A 188 -19.55 2.17 -1.95
CA GLU A 188 -18.96 3.50 -1.78
C GLU A 188 -17.78 3.46 -0.79
N LEU A 189 -17.93 2.82 0.38
CA LEU A 189 -16.86 2.68 1.37
C LEU A 189 -15.65 1.91 0.80
N ILE A 190 -15.89 0.83 0.05
CA ILE A 190 -14.82 0.08 -0.61
C ILE A 190 -14.12 0.91 -1.70
N ALA A 191 -14.87 1.73 -2.43
CA ALA A 191 -14.28 2.66 -3.40
C ALA A 191 -13.39 3.71 -2.72
N GLU A 192 -13.83 4.26 -1.59
CA GLU A 192 -13.03 5.21 -0.79
C GLU A 192 -11.75 4.55 -0.25
N LEU A 193 -11.84 3.33 0.31
CA LEU A 193 -10.65 2.57 0.75
C LEU A 193 -9.67 2.32 -0.40
N LYS A 194 -10.17 1.91 -1.55
CA LYS A 194 -9.34 1.69 -2.74
C LYS A 194 -8.66 2.99 -3.21
N ASP A 195 -9.40 4.07 -3.21
CA ASP A 195 -8.91 5.37 -3.66
C ASP A 195 -7.93 6.00 -2.67
N SER A 196 -8.01 5.64 -1.38
CA SER A 196 -7.01 6.05 -0.38
C SER A 196 -5.62 5.47 -0.62
N LYS A 197 -5.50 4.43 -1.46
CA LYS A 197 -4.26 3.67 -1.72
C LYS A 197 -3.69 2.95 -0.49
N THR A 198 -4.44 2.89 0.60
CA THR A 198 -4.04 2.13 1.80
C THR A 198 -4.32 0.64 1.67
N VAL A 199 -5.24 0.27 0.76
CA VAL A 199 -5.61 -1.11 0.48
C VAL A 199 -5.55 -1.44 -1.01
N LEU A 200 -5.31 -2.72 -1.28
CA LEU A 200 -5.45 -3.35 -2.59
C LEU A 200 -6.75 -4.16 -2.60
N VAL A 201 -7.54 -4.01 -3.65
CA VAL A 201 -8.79 -4.76 -3.82
C VAL A 201 -8.63 -5.77 -4.95
N SER A 202 -8.73 -7.06 -4.62
CA SER A 202 -8.77 -8.14 -5.59
C SER A 202 -10.21 -8.59 -5.80
N TYR A 203 -10.70 -8.52 -7.02
CA TYR A 203 -12.07 -8.90 -7.37
C TYR A 203 -12.13 -10.29 -8.01
N HIS A 204 -13.20 -11.00 -7.77
CA HIS A 204 -13.48 -12.24 -8.48
C HIS A 204 -13.81 -11.96 -9.95
N ALA A 205 -13.21 -12.73 -10.86
CA ALA A 205 -13.55 -12.73 -12.27
C ALA A 205 -14.33 -14.02 -12.59
N ASN A 206 -15.51 -13.88 -13.18
CA ASN A 206 -16.35 -15.03 -13.51
C ASN A 206 -15.83 -15.83 -14.72
N ASP A 207 -15.13 -15.16 -15.64
CA ASP A 207 -14.49 -15.78 -16.81
C ASP A 207 -13.10 -15.17 -17.04
N PRO A 208 -12.03 -15.94 -16.83
CA PRO A 208 -10.65 -15.45 -17.03
C PRO A 208 -10.28 -15.32 -18.51
N ASN A 209 -11.03 -15.92 -19.45
CA ASN A 209 -10.75 -15.89 -20.89
C ASN A 209 -11.30 -14.63 -21.57
N ALA A 210 -12.32 -13.99 -21.00
CA ALA A 210 -12.79 -12.69 -21.44
C ALA A 210 -12.04 -11.59 -20.66
N GLY A 211 -12.00 -10.37 -21.19
CA GLY A 211 -11.33 -9.25 -20.50
C GLY A 211 -11.75 -9.15 -19.03
N MET A 212 -10.81 -9.25 -18.09
CA MET A 212 -11.09 -9.34 -16.65
C MET A 212 -11.93 -8.16 -16.12
N SER A 213 -11.83 -7.00 -16.78
CA SER A 213 -12.61 -5.80 -16.41
C SER A 213 -14.10 -5.94 -16.64
N THR A 214 -14.53 -6.70 -17.64
CA THR A 214 -15.95 -6.90 -18.02
C THR A 214 -16.63 -7.98 -17.20
N ASN A 215 -15.86 -8.95 -16.67
CA ASN A 215 -16.38 -10.09 -15.90
C ASN A 215 -16.14 -9.99 -14.39
N LYS A 216 -15.79 -8.81 -13.93
CA LYS A 216 -15.51 -8.52 -12.55
C LYS A 216 -16.79 -8.50 -11.71
N ASP A 217 -16.83 -9.33 -10.67
CA ASP A 217 -17.91 -9.31 -9.67
C ASP A 217 -17.56 -8.33 -8.54
N LEU A 218 -18.26 -7.18 -8.51
CA LEU A 218 -18.01 -6.14 -7.50
C LEU A 218 -18.44 -6.55 -6.09
N CYS A 219 -19.27 -7.58 -5.96
CA CYS A 219 -19.75 -8.09 -4.67
C CYS A 219 -18.86 -9.20 -4.10
N LYS A 220 -17.90 -9.69 -4.90
CA LYS A 220 -16.95 -10.72 -4.47
C LYS A 220 -15.53 -10.21 -4.60
N PHE A 221 -14.97 -9.78 -3.49
CA PHE A 221 -13.62 -9.22 -3.42
C PHE A 221 -12.89 -9.66 -2.16
N LYS A 222 -11.57 -9.51 -2.19
CA LYS A 222 -10.70 -9.55 -1.01
C LYS A 222 -10.02 -8.20 -0.86
N LEU A 223 -9.77 -7.81 0.39
CA LEU A 223 -9.01 -6.61 0.74
C LEU A 223 -7.65 -7.03 1.30
N PHE A 224 -6.61 -6.38 0.84
CA PHE A 224 -5.25 -6.53 1.34
C PHE A 224 -4.70 -5.15 1.69
N LEU A 225 -3.87 -5.04 2.73
CA LEU A 225 -3.14 -3.81 2.94
C LEU A 225 -2.12 -3.62 1.79
N CYS A 226 -1.83 -2.37 1.46
CA CYS A 226 -0.81 -2.06 0.46
C CYS A 226 0.62 -2.38 0.93
N ASP A 227 0.81 -2.60 2.23
CA ASP A 227 2.11 -2.85 2.86
C ASP A 227 2.06 -4.04 3.81
N THR A 228 3.01 -4.97 3.68
CA THR A 228 3.09 -6.20 4.48
C THR A 228 3.51 -5.94 5.91
N GLY A 229 4.37 -4.96 6.16
CA GLY A 229 4.77 -4.56 7.49
C GLY A 229 3.64 -3.93 8.28
N LEU A 230 2.85 -3.05 7.64
CA LEU A 230 1.65 -2.49 8.24
C LEU A 230 0.61 -3.58 8.53
N PHE A 231 0.44 -4.55 7.63
CA PHE A 231 -0.43 -5.71 7.86
C PHE A 231 -0.02 -6.48 9.11
N THR A 232 1.28 -6.76 9.26
CA THR A 232 1.81 -7.46 10.43
C THR A 232 1.54 -6.68 11.72
N THR A 233 1.76 -5.37 11.72
CA THR A 233 1.48 -4.52 12.90
C THR A 233 -0.01 -4.46 13.21
N LEU A 234 -0.87 -4.31 12.20
CA LEU A 234 -2.33 -4.28 12.38
C LEU A 234 -2.86 -5.60 12.96
N MET A 235 -2.32 -6.75 12.55
CA MET A 235 -2.70 -8.06 13.06
C MET A 235 -2.42 -8.21 14.57
N PHE A 236 -1.45 -7.48 15.10
CA PHE A 236 -1.05 -7.49 16.51
C PHE A 236 -1.32 -6.17 17.23
N LYS A 237 -2.25 -5.34 16.72
CA LYS A 237 -2.59 -4.01 17.24
C LYS A 237 -2.91 -4.03 18.74
N ASP A 238 -3.60 -5.08 19.22
CA ASP A 238 -4.06 -5.21 20.61
C ASP A 238 -3.01 -5.81 21.56
N LYS A 239 -1.82 -6.10 21.07
CA LYS A 239 -0.75 -6.69 21.89
C LYS A 239 0.42 -5.75 22.01
N ASP A 240 1.00 -5.68 23.22
CA ASP A 240 2.33 -5.13 23.39
C ASP A 240 3.29 -5.93 22.50
N PHE A 241 3.96 -5.22 21.59
CA PHE A 241 4.91 -5.86 20.71
C PHE A 241 6.09 -6.38 21.51
N THR A 242 6.26 -7.70 21.56
CA THR A 242 7.50 -8.34 22.00
C THR A 242 8.22 -8.86 20.78
N GLU A 243 9.33 -8.23 20.44
CA GLU A 243 10.13 -8.41 19.22
C GLU A 243 10.34 -9.88 18.84
N ASN A 244 10.69 -10.71 19.82
CA ASN A 244 11.05 -12.11 19.58
C ASN A 244 9.86 -12.99 19.21
N ILE A 245 8.68 -12.73 19.74
CA ILE A 245 7.51 -13.60 19.53
C ILE A 245 6.98 -13.50 18.09
N ILE A 246 6.95 -12.30 17.52
CA ILE A 246 6.50 -12.13 16.12
C ILE A 246 7.58 -12.65 15.17
N TYR A 247 8.85 -12.35 15.43
CA TYR A 247 9.95 -12.83 14.62
C TYR A 247 10.03 -14.36 14.62
N GLU A 248 9.90 -15.02 15.77
CA GLU A 248 9.83 -16.46 15.87
C GLU A 248 8.60 -17.05 15.17
N LYS A 249 7.45 -16.40 15.26
CA LYS A 249 6.24 -16.83 14.54
C LYS A 249 6.34 -16.65 13.04
N LEU A 250 6.98 -15.58 12.56
CA LEU A 250 7.26 -15.37 11.14
C LEU A 250 8.35 -16.30 10.61
N LEU A 251 9.28 -16.74 11.46
CA LEU A 251 10.29 -17.72 11.11
C LEU A 251 9.71 -19.14 11.07
N ASN A 252 8.69 -19.42 11.89
CA ASN A 252 7.98 -20.68 11.88
C ASN A 252 6.88 -20.63 10.78
N ASP A 253 6.88 -21.58 9.87
CA ASP A 253 6.03 -21.67 8.66
C ASP A 253 4.53 -21.46 8.86
N THR A 254 4.03 -21.55 10.10
CA THR A 254 2.62 -21.34 10.46
C THR A 254 2.12 -19.90 10.23
N LEU A 255 2.96 -18.89 10.32
CA LEU A 255 2.53 -17.50 10.06
C LEU A 255 2.68 -17.11 8.59
N LEU A 256 3.59 -17.75 7.87
CA LEU A 256 3.65 -17.65 6.41
C LEU A 256 2.35 -18.10 5.78
N SER A 257 1.66 -19.12 6.31
CA SER A 257 0.33 -19.52 5.82
C SER A 257 -0.78 -18.50 6.09
N LEU A 258 -0.63 -17.60 7.06
CA LEU A 258 -1.58 -16.52 7.36
C LEU A 258 -1.31 -15.26 6.51
N ILE A 259 -0.06 -15.06 6.12
CA ILE A 259 0.37 -13.98 5.24
C ILE A 259 0.40 -14.46 3.78
N HIS A 260 0.49 -15.77 3.54
CA HIS A 260 0.23 -16.38 2.24
C HIS A 260 -1.24 -16.11 1.87
N ILE A 261 -1.40 -14.96 1.35
CA ILE A 261 -2.38 -14.67 0.35
C ILE A 261 -2.28 -15.83 -0.61
N SER A 262 -3.32 -16.69 -0.58
CA SER A 262 -3.44 -17.83 -1.46
C SER A 262 -2.84 -17.48 -2.82
N GLU A 263 -1.83 -18.23 -3.21
CA GLU A 263 -1.37 -18.22 -4.59
C GLU A 263 -2.57 -18.35 -5.51
N PRO A 264 -2.58 -17.59 -6.63
CA PRO A 264 -3.68 -17.64 -7.58
C PRO A 264 -3.88 -19.03 -8.16
#